data_d1d76d6b1a0286db10d533a1243d3653
#
_entry.id   d1d76d6b1a0286db10d533a1243d3653
#
_cell.length_a   1.000
_cell.length_b   1.000
_cell.length_c   1.000
_cell.angle_alpha   90.00
_cell.angle_beta   90.00
_cell.angle_gamma   90.00
#
_symmetry.space_group_name_H-M   'P 1'
#
loop_
_entity.id
_entity.type
_entity.pdbx_description
1 polymer ?
#
loop_
_entity_poly.entity_id
_entity_poly.type
_entity_poly.pdbx_seq_one_letter_code
_entity_poly.pdbx_strand_id
1 'polypeptide(L)'
;MKDFCPHNYQQYCIDRIIRDPALGLFLDMGLGKTAITLTAIKRLKYEYWAVRKVLVIAPKKVAESTWDKEAAKWSHLSCLRLVHVLGSVGQRTAALAQTADVYLINRENVQWLVGYYGHSWPFDMVVIDESSSFKNHQAKRFKALKLVRSRINRIVELTGTPNPRSLMDLWAQVYLLDCGQRLGRTITSYRDAYFVPDKRSRTTIFSYAPKLGAADEIYRRISDICISMKSEDYLDLPELIYEDIPVKLDPAAQKAYDRLERDTLLKVDETVITAGSAATLRGKLLQLCNGAVYDEDGNVITVHDCKIEALLETVEQLNGQHAIICYNFKHDRDRLLQALEATHLRVRVYEGKAEEDDWNAGNIDLLLMQPASCGYGLNLQEGGHHIIWFGLNDSLELYQQTNKRLHRQGQPYPVIVHHLVVLGGTDEDIIKSLGGKANAQDSLLEALKVRIQKAKEAAA
;
A
#
# COMPACT_ATOMS: atom_id res chain seq x y z
N MET A 1 -21.82 3.33 -21.12
CA MET A 1 -21.34 4.40 -20.22
C MET A 1 -22.46 4.77 -19.28
N LYS A 2 -22.13 5.03 -18.00
CA LYS A 2 -23.11 5.46 -16.98
C LYS A 2 -23.03 6.97 -16.80
N ASP A 3 -24.14 7.60 -16.38
CA ASP A 3 -24.09 9.00 -16.00
C ASP A 3 -23.49 9.14 -14.62
N PHE A 4 -22.62 10.12 -14.44
CA PHE A 4 -21.95 10.39 -13.19
C PHE A 4 -22.78 11.38 -12.36
N CYS A 5 -23.30 10.89 -11.24
CA CYS A 5 -23.93 11.74 -10.25
C CYS A 5 -23.01 11.76 -9.02
N PRO A 6 -22.25 12.82 -8.80
CA PRO A 6 -21.30 12.88 -7.68
C PRO A 6 -22.04 12.95 -6.34
N HIS A 7 -21.56 12.18 -5.35
CA HIS A 7 -21.94 12.40 -3.96
C HIS A 7 -21.50 13.80 -3.50
N ASN A 8 -22.13 14.35 -2.46
CA ASN A 8 -21.81 15.68 -1.94
C ASN A 8 -20.32 15.87 -1.64
N TYR A 9 -19.67 14.87 -1.04
CA TYR A 9 -18.23 14.93 -0.76
C TYR A 9 -17.38 14.89 -2.05
N GLN A 10 -17.82 14.14 -3.08
CA GLN A 10 -17.13 14.12 -4.37
C GLN A 10 -17.23 15.47 -5.08
N GLN A 11 -18.43 16.06 -5.08
CA GLN A 11 -18.62 17.40 -5.65
C GLN A 11 -17.76 18.42 -4.91
N TYR A 12 -17.71 18.36 -3.58
CA TYR A 12 -16.82 19.22 -2.79
C TYR A 12 -15.35 19.07 -3.19
N CYS A 13 -14.88 17.82 -3.36
CA CYS A 13 -13.50 17.57 -3.80
C CYS A 13 -13.23 18.05 -5.22
N ILE A 14 -14.19 17.89 -6.14
CA ILE A 14 -14.11 18.40 -7.53
C ILE A 14 -13.95 19.92 -7.50
N ASP A 15 -14.80 20.63 -6.76
CA ASP A 15 -14.78 22.08 -6.65
C ASP A 15 -13.49 22.59 -6.01
N ARG A 16 -12.95 21.86 -5.03
CA ARG A 16 -11.64 22.15 -4.42
C ARG A 16 -10.50 22.00 -5.42
N ILE A 17 -10.45 20.92 -6.23
CA ILE A 17 -9.44 20.75 -7.29
C ILE A 17 -9.52 21.89 -8.31
N ILE A 18 -10.74 22.36 -8.66
CA ILE A 18 -10.93 23.45 -9.61
C ILE A 18 -10.45 24.77 -9.02
N ARG A 19 -10.80 25.05 -7.80
CA ARG A 19 -10.47 26.30 -7.10
C ARG A 19 -8.99 26.41 -6.74
N ASP A 20 -8.46 25.36 -6.13
CA ASP A 20 -7.16 25.39 -5.47
C ASP A 20 -6.06 24.87 -6.41
N PRO A 21 -4.98 25.65 -6.64
CA PRO A 21 -3.90 25.23 -7.54
C PRO A 21 -3.01 24.11 -6.96
N ALA A 22 -3.04 23.89 -5.66
CA ALA A 22 -2.33 22.83 -4.99
C ALA A 22 -3.24 22.17 -3.95
N LEU A 23 -3.47 20.86 -4.08
CA LEU A 23 -4.39 20.14 -3.21
C LEU A 23 -3.96 18.70 -2.96
N GLY A 24 -3.91 18.30 -1.69
CA GLY A 24 -3.80 16.91 -1.27
C GLY A 24 -5.19 16.33 -0.99
N LEU A 25 -5.60 15.30 -1.73
CA LEU A 25 -6.80 14.53 -1.48
C LEU A 25 -6.43 13.21 -0.80
N PHE A 26 -6.48 13.20 0.52
CA PHE A 26 -6.19 12.07 1.38
C PHE A 26 -7.49 11.31 1.67
N LEU A 27 -8.03 10.73 0.60
CA LEU A 27 -9.31 10.04 0.64
C LEU A 27 -9.09 8.55 0.72
N ASP A 28 -9.83 7.90 1.58
CA ASP A 28 -9.82 6.44 1.70
C ASP A 28 -10.08 5.75 0.35
N MET A 29 -9.75 4.47 0.27
CA MET A 29 -10.06 3.67 -0.91
C MET A 29 -11.59 3.57 -1.09
N GLY A 30 -12.03 3.54 -2.35
CA GLY A 30 -13.47 3.47 -2.66
C GLY A 30 -14.16 4.83 -2.78
N LEU A 31 -13.60 5.93 -2.28
CA LEU A 31 -14.20 7.27 -2.36
C LEU A 31 -14.16 7.91 -3.76
N GLY A 32 -13.70 7.19 -4.79
CA GLY A 32 -13.79 7.64 -6.18
C GLY A 32 -12.75 8.69 -6.60
N LYS A 33 -11.55 8.69 -5.99
CA LYS A 33 -10.46 9.64 -6.31
C LYS A 33 -10.23 9.86 -7.79
N THR A 34 -10.21 8.77 -8.58
CA THR A 34 -9.94 8.84 -10.02
C THR A 34 -11.07 9.55 -10.77
N ALA A 35 -12.34 9.22 -10.49
CA ALA A 35 -13.51 9.87 -11.10
C ALA A 35 -13.59 11.35 -10.74
N ILE A 36 -13.37 11.69 -9.46
CA ILE A 36 -13.29 13.07 -8.95
C ILE A 36 -12.24 13.86 -9.75
N THR A 37 -11.03 13.30 -9.87
CA THR A 37 -9.91 13.99 -10.51
C THR A 37 -10.12 14.14 -12.02
N LEU A 38 -10.59 13.08 -12.73
CA LEU A 38 -10.90 13.17 -14.15
C LEU A 38 -12.02 14.17 -14.42
N THR A 39 -13.05 14.23 -13.58
CA THR A 39 -14.14 15.22 -13.69
C THR A 39 -13.60 16.63 -13.53
N ALA A 40 -12.74 16.86 -12.54
CA ALA A 40 -12.13 18.17 -12.34
C ALA A 40 -11.20 18.56 -13.52
N ILE A 41 -10.40 17.61 -14.04
CA ILE A 41 -9.55 17.81 -15.23
C ILE A 41 -10.41 18.22 -16.43
N LYS A 42 -11.50 17.48 -16.70
CA LYS A 42 -12.43 17.80 -17.80
C LYS A 42 -12.97 19.21 -17.68
N ARG A 43 -13.43 19.60 -16.49
CA ARG A 43 -13.95 20.96 -16.25
C ARG A 43 -12.87 22.03 -16.37
N LEU A 44 -11.69 21.82 -15.76
CA LEU A 44 -10.54 22.74 -15.88
C LEU A 44 -10.10 22.96 -17.33
N LYS A 45 -10.18 21.91 -18.16
CA LYS A 45 -9.74 21.98 -19.54
C LYS A 45 -10.78 22.58 -20.48
N TYR A 46 -12.03 22.12 -20.42
CA TYR A 46 -13.06 22.42 -21.42
C TYR A 46 -14.09 23.47 -20.97
N GLU A 47 -14.22 23.73 -19.66
CA GLU A 47 -15.15 24.72 -19.14
C GLU A 47 -14.41 25.99 -18.67
N TYR A 48 -13.25 25.81 -18.00
CA TYR A 48 -12.48 26.95 -17.44
C TYR A 48 -11.26 27.34 -18.29
N TRP A 49 -10.83 26.53 -19.24
CA TRP A 49 -9.64 26.76 -20.08
C TRP A 49 -8.35 26.98 -19.27
N ALA A 50 -8.31 26.48 -18.05
CA ALA A 50 -7.26 26.73 -17.07
C ALA A 50 -6.07 25.76 -17.20
N VAL A 51 -6.23 24.66 -17.96
CA VAL A 51 -5.23 23.59 -18.11
C VAL A 51 -5.16 23.13 -19.56
N ARG A 52 -3.94 22.92 -20.07
CA ARG A 52 -3.69 22.43 -21.45
C ARG A 52 -3.26 20.96 -21.48
N LYS A 53 -2.21 20.62 -20.71
CA LYS A 53 -1.65 19.26 -20.64
C LYS A 53 -1.55 18.80 -19.20
N VAL A 54 -2.15 17.66 -18.92
CA VAL A 54 -2.12 17.03 -17.60
C VAL A 54 -1.20 15.83 -17.62
N LEU A 55 -0.33 15.73 -16.63
CA LEU A 55 0.47 14.54 -16.34
C LEU A 55 -0.11 13.84 -15.12
N VAL A 56 -0.42 12.55 -15.24
CA VAL A 56 -0.77 11.66 -14.12
C VAL A 56 0.41 10.73 -13.87
N ILE A 57 0.96 10.79 -12.67
CA ILE A 57 2.03 9.92 -12.19
C ILE A 57 1.41 8.90 -11.26
N ALA A 58 1.46 7.61 -11.63
CA ALA A 58 0.81 6.54 -10.88
C ALA A 58 1.71 5.30 -10.74
N PRO A 59 1.36 4.33 -9.87
CA PRO A 59 1.94 3.00 -9.93
C PRO A 59 1.71 2.34 -11.30
N LYS A 60 2.67 1.50 -11.75
CA LYS A 60 2.67 0.96 -13.13
C LYS A 60 1.32 0.37 -13.53
N LYS A 61 0.77 -0.57 -12.76
CA LYS A 61 -0.53 -1.22 -13.08
C LYS A 61 -1.70 -0.22 -13.12
N VAL A 62 -1.68 0.80 -12.26
CA VAL A 62 -2.70 1.86 -12.25
C VAL A 62 -2.59 2.72 -13.50
N ALA A 63 -1.37 3.09 -13.90
CA ALA A 63 -1.10 3.85 -15.12
C ALA A 63 -1.44 3.04 -16.38
N GLU A 64 -1.40 1.70 -16.34
CA GLU A 64 -1.70 0.83 -17.47
C GLU A 64 -3.20 0.68 -17.77
N SER A 65 -4.07 0.79 -16.75
CA SER A 65 -5.48 0.42 -16.96
C SER A 65 -6.53 1.11 -16.09
N THR A 66 -6.21 1.54 -14.88
CA THR A 66 -7.24 2.02 -13.94
C THR A 66 -7.88 3.32 -14.40
N TRP A 67 -7.09 4.26 -14.88
CA TRP A 67 -7.55 5.57 -15.33
C TRP A 67 -8.42 5.46 -16.59
N ASP A 68 -8.08 4.57 -17.54
CA ASP A 68 -8.89 4.34 -18.75
C ASP A 68 -10.21 3.67 -18.43
N LYS A 69 -10.19 2.63 -17.58
CA LYS A 69 -11.42 1.96 -17.13
C LYS A 69 -12.39 2.95 -16.48
N GLU A 70 -11.85 3.83 -15.62
CA GLU A 70 -12.68 4.84 -14.96
C GLU A 70 -13.19 5.89 -15.96
N ALA A 71 -12.36 6.36 -16.90
CA ALA A 71 -12.77 7.28 -17.95
C ALA A 71 -13.86 6.66 -18.85
N ALA A 72 -13.70 5.39 -19.24
CA ALA A 72 -14.66 4.68 -20.07
C ALA A 72 -15.99 4.38 -19.37
N LYS A 73 -16.04 4.34 -18.06
CA LYS A 73 -17.24 4.08 -17.25
C LYS A 73 -18.25 5.22 -17.33
N TRP A 74 -17.77 6.48 -17.37
CA TRP A 74 -18.60 7.67 -17.21
C TRP A 74 -18.81 8.43 -18.52
N SER A 75 -20.08 8.70 -18.90
CA SER A 75 -20.45 9.35 -20.16
C SER A 75 -19.80 10.73 -20.33
N HIS A 76 -19.74 11.54 -19.29
CA HIS A 76 -19.19 12.91 -19.34
C HIS A 76 -17.68 12.97 -19.55
N LEU A 77 -16.96 11.86 -19.37
CA LEU A 77 -15.50 11.77 -19.56
C LEU A 77 -15.09 11.29 -20.97
N SER A 78 -16.04 10.96 -21.82
CA SER A 78 -15.80 10.44 -23.18
C SER A 78 -15.00 11.37 -24.09
N CYS A 79 -14.99 12.67 -23.80
CA CYS A 79 -14.23 13.66 -24.54
C CYS A 79 -12.72 13.67 -24.18
N LEU A 80 -12.32 13.07 -23.05
CA LEU A 80 -10.94 13.07 -22.62
C LEU A 80 -10.12 12.04 -23.39
N ARG A 81 -9.02 12.49 -23.99
CA ARG A 81 -8.04 11.63 -24.64
C ARG A 81 -6.87 11.33 -23.67
N LEU A 82 -6.75 10.08 -23.28
CA LEU A 82 -5.68 9.57 -22.42
C LEU A 82 -4.59 8.91 -23.29
N VAL A 83 -3.32 9.13 -22.96
CA VAL A 83 -2.16 8.51 -23.62
C VAL A 83 -1.21 7.95 -22.58
N HIS A 84 -0.77 6.69 -22.80
CA HIS A 84 0.13 5.97 -21.91
C HIS A 84 1.60 6.21 -22.29
N VAL A 85 2.36 6.83 -21.40
CA VAL A 85 3.81 7.07 -21.54
C VAL A 85 4.54 5.94 -20.82
N LEU A 86 4.42 4.72 -21.35
CA LEU A 86 4.90 3.48 -20.76
C LEU A 86 5.80 2.70 -21.73
N GLY A 87 6.43 1.62 -21.26
CA GLY A 87 7.26 0.74 -22.06
C GLY A 87 8.68 1.23 -22.28
N SER A 88 9.27 0.94 -23.43
CA SER A 88 10.63 1.34 -23.83
C SER A 88 10.75 2.84 -24.03
N VAL A 89 11.99 3.37 -24.07
CA VAL A 89 12.23 4.80 -24.32
C VAL A 89 11.59 5.25 -25.64
N GLY A 90 11.71 4.46 -26.70
CA GLY A 90 11.09 4.78 -28.02
C GLY A 90 9.57 4.85 -27.95
N GLN A 91 8.93 3.90 -27.26
CA GLN A 91 7.47 3.90 -27.06
C GLN A 91 7.01 5.13 -26.25
N ARG A 92 7.71 5.47 -25.18
CA ARG A 92 7.40 6.66 -24.37
C ARG A 92 7.56 7.95 -25.17
N THR A 93 8.62 8.07 -25.96
CA THR A 93 8.85 9.24 -26.82
C THR A 93 7.76 9.37 -27.87
N ALA A 94 7.38 8.27 -28.54
CA ALA A 94 6.27 8.25 -29.49
C ALA A 94 4.92 8.61 -28.82
N ALA A 95 4.67 8.16 -27.61
CA ALA A 95 3.49 8.53 -26.84
C ALA A 95 3.46 10.04 -26.50
N LEU A 96 4.59 10.62 -26.11
CA LEU A 96 4.69 12.07 -25.82
C LEU A 96 4.49 12.96 -27.06
N ALA A 97 4.74 12.44 -28.27
CA ALA A 97 4.50 13.15 -29.53
C ALA A 97 3.00 13.20 -29.89
N GLN A 98 2.16 12.36 -29.31
CA GLN A 98 0.73 12.36 -29.55
C GLN A 98 0.04 13.53 -28.83
N THR A 99 -1.01 14.06 -29.44
CA THR A 99 -1.88 15.06 -28.79
C THR A 99 -2.85 14.33 -27.84
N ALA A 100 -2.80 14.68 -26.57
CA ALA A 100 -3.71 14.13 -25.55
C ALA A 100 -4.06 15.20 -24.49
N ASP A 101 -5.08 14.90 -23.71
CA ASP A 101 -5.51 15.70 -22.57
C ASP A 101 -4.76 15.30 -21.31
N VAL A 102 -4.59 13.98 -21.14
CA VAL A 102 -3.96 13.37 -19.97
C VAL A 102 -2.89 12.39 -20.43
N TYR A 103 -1.70 12.54 -19.91
CA TYR A 103 -0.57 11.65 -20.12
C TYR A 103 -0.32 10.83 -18.85
N LEU A 104 -0.39 9.51 -18.96
CA LEU A 104 -0.24 8.56 -17.84
C LEU A 104 1.18 8.00 -17.84
N ILE A 105 1.92 8.20 -16.76
CA ILE A 105 3.29 7.68 -16.60
C ILE A 105 3.43 6.92 -15.28
N ASN A 106 4.22 5.86 -15.27
CA ASN A 106 4.57 5.21 -14.02
C ASN A 106 5.65 5.99 -13.25
N ARG A 107 5.54 5.98 -11.93
CA ARG A 107 6.38 6.77 -11.02
C ARG A 107 7.89 6.50 -11.16
N GLU A 108 8.28 5.31 -11.62
CA GLU A 108 9.67 4.92 -11.86
C GLU A 108 10.30 5.71 -13.03
N ASN A 109 9.48 6.14 -13.99
CA ASN A 109 9.91 6.87 -15.18
C ASN A 109 9.91 8.41 -15.03
N VAL A 110 9.52 8.94 -13.86
CA VAL A 110 9.49 10.40 -13.62
C VAL A 110 10.86 11.04 -13.81
N GLN A 111 11.92 10.40 -13.31
CA GLN A 111 13.29 10.92 -13.50
C GLN A 111 13.66 11.03 -14.98
N TRP A 112 13.34 10.01 -15.79
CA TRP A 112 13.55 10.04 -17.22
C TRP A 112 12.75 11.17 -17.90
N LEU A 113 11.48 11.33 -17.57
CA LEU A 113 10.62 12.35 -18.15
C LEU A 113 11.13 13.77 -17.86
N VAL A 114 11.55 14.03 -16.62
CA VAL A 114 12.14 15.32 -16.24
C VAL A 114 13.44 15.56 -17.00
N GLY A 115 14.29 14.54 -17.17
CA GLY A 115 15.51 14.64 -18.00
C GLY A 115 15.22 14.86 -19.47
N TYR A 116 14.17 14.24 -20.01
CA TYR A 116 13.76 14.38 -21.40
C TYR A 116 13.32 15.82 -21.75
N TYR A 117 12.49 16.43 -20.92
CA TYR A 117 12.00 17.78 -21.16
C TYR A 117 12.90 18.88 -20.59
N GLY A 118 13.64 18.62 -19.53
CA GLY A 118 14.50 19.59 -18.88
C GLY A 118 13.79 20.93 -18.63
N HIS A 119 14.28 21.98 -19.27
CA HIS A 119 13.72 23.33 -19.17
C HIS A 119 12.40 23.51 -19.93
N SER A 120 12.07 22.65 -20.88
CA SER A 120 10.87 22.73 -21.74
C SER A 120 9.69 21.94 -21.18
N TRP A 121 9.54 21.86 -19.86
CA TRP A 121 8.46 21.13 -19.19
C TRP A 121 7.09 21.59 -19.69
N PRO A 122 6.29 20.67 -20.31
CA PRO A 122 5.07 21.09 -21.01
C PRO A 122 3.79 20.91 -20.20
N PHE A 123 3.85 20.26 -19.01
CA PHE A 123 2.67 19.91 -18.23
C PHE A 123 2.38 21.01 -17.22
N ASP A 124 1.27 21.68 -17.39
CA ASP A 124 0.80 22.74 -16.49
C ASP A 124 0.02 22.21 -15.28
N MET A 125 -0.50 20.97 -15.36
CA MET A 125 -1.07 20.26 -14.22
C MET A 125 -0.41 18.90 -14.05
N VAL A 126 -0.10 18.56 -12.80
CA VAL A 126 0.41 17.24 -12.40
C VAL A 126 -0.49 16.63 -11.34
N VAL A 127 -0.86 15.38 -11.53
CA VAL A 127 -1.56 14.56 -10.54
C VAL A 127 -0.62 13.45 -10.10
N ILE A 128 -0.44 13.28 -8.80
CA ILE A 128 0.35 12.19 -8.22
C ILE A 128 -0.61 11.20 -7.57
N ASP A 129 -0.84 10.08 -8.23
CA ASP A 129 -1.64 8.99 -7.68
C ASP A 129 -0.76 8.10 -6.79
N GLU A 130 -1.25 7.76 -5.59
CA GLU A 130 -0.49 7.16 -4.50
C GLU A 130 0.75 8.01 -4.12
N SER A 131 0.48 9.25 -3.68
CA SER A 131 1.54 10.21 -3.30
C SER A 131 2.41 9.72 -2.13
N SER A 132 1.93 8.77 -1.33
CA SER A 132 2.74 8.05 -0.33
C SER A 132 4.04 7.49 -0.90
N SER A 133 4.07 7.20 -2.19
CA SER A 133 5.28 6.76 -2.90
C SER A 133 6.36 7.85 -3.02
N PHE A 134 6.03 9.13 -2.80
CA PHE A 134 6.94 10.28 -2.83
C PHE A 134 7.40 10.72 -1.44
N LYS A 135 7.02 10.03 -0.37
CA LYS A 135 7.38 10.34 1.03
C LYS A 135 8.87 10.45 1.32
N ASN A 136 9.71 9.72 0.58
CA ASN A 136 11.16 9.77 0.74
C ASN A 136 11.76 10.91 -0.10
N HIS A 137 12.16 12.00 0.58
CA HIS A 137 12.80 13.18 -0.04
C HIS A 137 14.15 12.89 -0.72
N GLN A 138 14.81 11.77 -0.38
CA GLN A 138 16.07 11.36 -1.03
C GLN A 138 15.84 10.56 -2.32
N ALA A 139 14.62 10.06 -2.55
CA ALA A 139 14.30 9.27 -3.73
C ALA A 139 14.51 10.07 -5.01
N LYS A 140 15.07 9.42 -6.04
CA LYS A 140 15.35 10.04 -7.34
C LYS A 140 14.12 10.69 -7.96
N ARG A 141 12.95 10.05 -7.86
CA ARG A 141 11.68 10.59 -8.37
C ARG A 141 11.23 11.88 -7.68
N PHE A 142 11.39 11.98 -6.34
CA PHE A 142 11.11 13.21 -5.62
C PHE A 142 12.05 14.34 -6.05
N LYS A 143 13.37 14.08 -6.07
CA LYS A 143 14.37 15.06 -6.51
C LYS A 143 14.10 15.55 -7.93
N ALA A 144 13.76 14.64 -8.84
CA ALA A 144 13.43 14.98 -10.22
C ALA A 144 12.18 15.89 -10.30
N LEU A 145 11.08 15.52 -9.66
CA LEU A 145 9.85 16.32 -9.70
C LEU A 145 10.04 17.69 -9.05
N LYS A 146 10.81 17.75 -7.96
CA LYS A 146 11.21 19.01 -7.30
C LYS A 146 11.88 20.00 -8.26
N LEU A 147 12.71 19.56 -9.22
CA LEU A 147 13.39 20.42 -10.18
C LEU A 147 12.43 21.17 -11.11
N VAL A 148 11.31 20.55 -11.46
CA VAL A 148 10.32 21.12 -12.37
C VAL A 148 9.09 21.69 -11.63
N ARG A 149 9.03 21.58 -10.30
CA ARG A 149 7.86 21.97 -9.51
C ARG A 149 7.42 23.41 -9.73
N SER A 150 8.37 24.34 -9.89
CA SER A 150 8.07 25.77 -10.17
C SER A 150 7.42 26.03 -11.52
N ARG A 151 7.40 25.05 -12.42
CA ARG A 151 6.77 25.11 -13.75
C ARG A 151 5.41 24.40 -13.79
N ILE A 152 5.00 23.82 -12.69
CA ILE A 152 3.71 23.17 -12.53
C ILE A 152 2.74 24.17 -11.88
N ASN A 153 1.77 24.62 -12.67
CA ASN A 153 0.78 25.60 -12.21
C ASN A 153 -0.22 24.97 -11.23
N ARG A 154 -0.59 23.70 -11.48
CA ARG A 154 -1.55 22.97 -10.63
C ARG A 154 -1.00 21.60 -10.27
N ILE A 155 -1.13 21.23 -9.00
CA ILE A 155 -0.71 19.92 -8.51
C ILE A 155 -1.77 19.31 -7.60
N VAL A 156 -2.10 18.04 -7.83
CA VAL A 156 -3.03 17.27 -7.00
C VAL A 156 -2.33 16.00 -6.54
N GLU A 157 -2.36 15.74 -5.25
CA GLU A 157 -1.88 14.50 -4.67
C GLU A 157 -3.05 13.64 -4.19
N LEU A 158 -3.04 12.37 -4.59
CA LEU A 158 -4.06 11.39 -4.23
C LEU A 158 -3.41 10.29 -3.39
N THR A 159 -3.97 10.00 -2.22
CA THR A 159 -3.58 8.83 -1.41
C THR A 159 -4.70 8.43 -0.46
N GLY A 160 -4.79 7.14 -0.13
CA GLY A 160 -5.62 6.64 0.96
C GLY A 160 -4.89 6.62 2.31
N THR A 161 -3.57 6.71 2.29
CA THR A 161 -2.71 6.59 3.48
C THR A 161 -1.63 7.68 3.47
N PRO A 162 -1.97 8.92 3.83
CA PRO A 162 -1.02 10.04 3.79
C PRO A 162 0.15 9.85 4.77
N ASN A 163 -0.07 9.09 5.81
CA ASN A 163 0.80 8.94 6.98
C ASN A 163 1.11 7.47 7.27
N PRO A 164 1.70 6.72 6.32
CA PRO A 164 1.77 5.26 6.45
C PRO A 164 2.70 4.79 7.58
N ARG A 165 3.68 5.60 8.01
CA ARG A 165 4.67 5.20 9.03
C ARG A 165 4.90 6.24 10.11
N SER A 166 5.03 7.51 9.75
CA SER A 166 5.24 8.61 10.70
C SER A 166 4.89 9.96 10.10
N LEU A 167 4.72 10.97 10.95
CA LEU A 167 4.54 12.37 10.53
C LEU A 167 5.72 12.90 9.69
N MET A 168 6.90 12.27 9.78
CA MET A 168 8.05 12.59 8.94
C MET A 168 7.78 12.39 7.45
N ASP A 169 6.92 11.45 7.10
CA ASP A 169 6.57 11.11 5.71
C ASP A 169 5.73 12.20 5.02
N LEU A 170 5.09 13.08 5.79
CA LEU A 170 4.29 14.18 5.26
C LEU A 170 5.12 15.29 4.61
N TRP A 171 6.33 15.56 5.12
CA TRP A 171 7.11 16.70 4.63
C TRP A 171 7.33 16.67 3.11
N ALA A 172 7.73 15.53 2.57
CA ALA A 172 8.04 15.43 1.15
C ALA A 172 6.80 15.60 0.27
N GLN A 173 5.65 15.04 0.69
CA GLN A 173 4.37 15.18 0.01
C GLN A 173 3.92 16.65 0.04
N VAL A 174 3.83 17.24 1.21
CA VAL A 174 3.41 18.65 1.36
C VAL A 174 4.38 19.61 0.65
N TYR A 175 5.69 19.30 0.62
CA TYR A 175 6.66 20.09 -0.13
C TYR A 175 6.34 20.14 -1.62
N LEU A 176 5.89 19.05 -2.23
CA LEU A 176 5.49 19.05 -3.64
C LEU A 176 4.21 19.87 -3.87
N LEU A 177 3.33 20.00 -2.89
CA LEU A 177 2.17 20.86 -2.99
C LEU A 177 2.54 22.35 -2.94
N ASP A 178 3.38 22.78 -1.98
CA ASP A 178 3.55 24.19 -1.63
C ASP A 178 5.00 24.72 -1.65
N CYS A 179 5.96 23.92 -2.10
CA CYS A 179 7.39 24.28 -2.10
C CYS A 179 7.96 24.58 -0.71
N GLY A 180 7.38 23.99 0.34
CA GLY A 180 7.83 24.11 1.72
C GLY A 180 7.34 25.36 2.45
N GLN A 181 6.24 25.99 1.99
CA GLN A 181 5.68 27.17 2.65
C GLN A 181 5.11 26.84 4.04
N ARG A 182 4.45 25.67 4.21
CA ARG A 182 3.78 25.29 5.46
C ARG A 182 4.68 24.52 6.43
N LEU A 183 5.41 23.52 5.93
CA LEU A 183 6.21 22.64 6.76
C LEU A 183 7.73 22.91 6.72
N GLY A 184 8.14 24.01 6.07
CA GLY A 184 9.54 24.39 5.96
C GLY A 184 10.21 23.95 4.66
N ARG A 185 11.15 24.77 4.18
CA ARG A 185 11.83 24.59 2.89
C ARG A 185 12.82 23.42 2.86
N THR A 186 13.23 22.94 4.03
CA THR A 186 14.17 21.82 4.17
C THR A 186 13.64 20.81 5.17
N ILE A 187 14.01 19.53 4.99
CA ILE A 187 13.68 18.47 5.95
C ILE A 187 14.31 18.76 7.32
N THR A 188 15.44 19.42 7.34
CA THR A 188 16.13 19.80 8.60
C THR A 188 15.26 20.80 9.37
N SER A 189 14.79 21.88 8.72
CA SER A 189 13.92 22.84 9.40
C SER A 189 12.60 22.23 9.89
N TYR A 190 12.05 21.24 9.16
CA TYR A 190 10.88 20.49 9.59
C TYR A 190 11.17 19.64 10.84
N ARG A 191 12.32 18.94 10.85
CA ARG A 191 12.76 18.14 12.01
C ARG A 191 12.97 19.00 13.25
N ASP A 192 13.69 20.10 13.08
CA ASP A 192 14.01 21.01 14.19
C ASP A 192 12.74 21.66 14.77
N ALA A 193 11.76 21.95 13.93
CA ALA A 193 10.52 22.54 14.38
C ALA A 193 9.63 21.55 15.16
N TYR A 194 9.45 20.33 14.65
CA TYR A 194 8.39 19.43 15.12
C TYR A 194 8.85 18.14 15.78
N PHE A 195 10.16 17.83 15.76
CA PHE A 195 10.67 16.56 16.27
C PHE A 195 11.83 16.74 17.22
N VAL A 196 12.07 15.71 18.02
CA VAL A 196 13.27 15.53 18.85
C VAL A 196 13.97 14.25 18.43
N PRO A 197 15.32 14.17 18.53
CA PRO A 197 16.04 12.92 18.36
C PRO A 197 15.57 11.89 19.38
N ASP A 198 15.17 10.71 18.91
CA ASP A 198 14.69 9.60 19.75
C ASP A 198 15.82 8.58 19.96
N LYS A 199 16.17 7.84 18.89
CA LYS A 199 17.28 6.87 18.93
C LYS A 199 18.52 7.48 18.28
N ARG A 200 19.61 7.60 19.04
CA ARG A 200 20.86 8.16 18.54
C ARG A 200 22.09 7.40 19.06
N SER A 201 23.12 7.31 18.23
CA SER A 201 24.48 7.02 18.67
C SER A 201 25.21 8.32 18.98
N ARG A 202 26.50 8.21 19.33
CA ARG A 202 27.36 9.39 19.59
C ARG A 202 27.46 10.33 18.37
N THR A 203 27.30 9.81 17.16
CA THR A 203 27.51 10.55 15.91
C THR A 203 26.31 10.55 14.95
N THR A 204 25.29 9.70 15.17
CA THR A 204 24.20 9.50 14.21
C THR A 204 22.84 9.41 14.92
N ILE A 205 21.84 10.12 14.38
CA ILE A 205 20.45 10.04 14.82
C ILE A 205 19.74 9.02 13.91
N PHE A 206 19.19 7.96 14.49
CA PHE A 206 18.51 6.89 13.77
C PHE A 206 16.99 7.11 13.65
N SER A 207 16.36 7.73 14.65
CA SER A 207 14.94 8.03 14.65
C SER A 207 14.62 9.36 15.33
N TYR A 208 13.43 9.88 15.02
CA TYR A 208 12.90 11.12 15.57
C TYR A 208 11.50 10.86 16.12
N ALA A 209 11.21 11.36 17.31
CA ALA A 209 9.89 11.39 17.93
C ALA A 209 9.26 12.77 17.73
N PRO A 210 7.94 12.87 17.52
CA PRO A 210 7.26 14.17 17.47
C PRO A 210 7.30 14.85 18.84
N LYS A 211 7.48 16.17 18.85
CA LYS A 211 7.32 17.00 20.04
C LYS A 211 5.87 16.97 20.51
N LEU A 212 5.63 17.26 21.78
CA LEU A 212 4.28 17.40 22.33
C LEU A 212 3.48 18.45 21.53
N GLY A 213 2.29 18.08 21.04
CA GLY A 213 1.43 18.95 20.22
C GLY A 213 1.88 19.13 18.76
N ALA A 214 3.01 18.53 18.33
CA ALA A 214 3.50 18.68 16.97
C ALA A 214 2.53 18.11 15.91
N ALA A 215 1.82 17.03 16.21
CA ALA A 215 0.85 16.44 15.30
C ALA A 215 -0.28 17.43 14.98
N ASP A 216 -0.88 18.02 16.00
CA ASP A 216 -1.99 18.97 15.86
C ASP A 216 -1.55 20.21 15.08
N GLU A 217 -0.36 20.72 15.38
CA GLU A 217 0.19 21.89 14.67
C GLU A 217 0.49 21.59 13.21
N ILE A 218 1.05 20.42 12.88
CA ILE A 218 1.29 19.98 11.50
C ILE A 218 -0.04 19.88 10.76
N TYR A 219 -1.04 19.19 11.33
CA TYR A 219 -2.35 19.06 10.69
C TYR A 219 -3.06 20.40 10.50
N ARG A 220 -3.01 21.27 11.50
CA ARG A 220 -3.55 22.61 11.39
C ARG A 220 -2.93 23.42 10.24
N ARG A 221 -1.60 23.30 10.05
CA ARG A 221 -0.89 24.03 8.99
C ARG A 221 -1.22 23.54 7.59
N ILE A 222 -1.53 22.27 7.41
CA ILE A 222 -1.83 21.72 6.08
C ILE A 222 -3.32 21.61 5.78
N SER A 223 -4.19 21.94 6.73
CA SER A 223 -5.65 21.75 6.63
C SER A 223 -6.31 22.54 5.50
N ASP A 224 -5.69 23.64 5.07
CA ASP A 224 -6.20 24.47 3.97
C ASP A 224 -5.88 23.87 2.58
N ILE A 225 -4.81 23.06 2.45
CA ILE A 225 -4.40 22.42 1.19
C ILE A 225 -4.52 20.91 1.21
N CYS A 226 -4.92 20.29 2.31
CA CYS A 226 -5.11 18.84 2.40
C CYS A 226 -6.51 18.54 2.93
N ILE A 227 -7.22 17.66 2.22
CA ILE A 227 -8.53 17.13 2.63
C ILE A 227 -8.32 15.67 3.03
N SER A 228 -8.77 15.30 4.23
CA SER A 228 -8.78 13.91 4.69
C SER A 228 -10.21 13.46 4.91
N MET A 229 -10.58 12.32 4.33
CA MET A 229 -11.90 11.71 4.49
C MET A 229 -11.77 10.20 4.62
N LYS A 230 -12.49 9.64 5.58
CA LYS A 230 -12.63 8.19 5.74
C LYS A 230 -13.83 7.68 4.99
N SER A 231 -13.74 6.47 4.46
CA SER A 231 -14.86 5.84 3.76
C SER A 231 -16.06 5.56 4.70
N GLU A 232 -15.78 5.27 5.96
CA GLU A 232 -16.79 5.02 7.01
C GLU A 232 -17.71 6.21 7.24
N ASP A 233 -17.24 7.44 7.01
CA ASP A 233 -18.02 8.67 7.24
C ASP A 233 -18.98 9.01 6.08
N TYR A 234 -18.78 8.40 4.89
CA TYR A 234 -19.46 8.82 3.65
C TYR A 234 -20.10 7.69 2.85
N LEU A 235 -19.78 6.43 3.16
CA LEU A 235 -20.28 5.26 2.46
C LEU A 235 -20.94 4.28 3.43
N ASP A 236 -22.07 3.72 3.02
CA ASP A 236 -22.63 2.56 3.69
C ASP A 236 -21.75 1.34 3.32
N LEU A 237 -20.79 1.06 4.19
CA LEU A 237 -19.95 -0.12 4.08
C LEU A 237 -20.52 -1.25 4.93
N PRO A 238 -20.39 -2.50 4.47
CA PRO A 238 -20.72 -3.64 5.31
C PRO A 238 -19.81 -3.69 6.54
N GLU A 239 -20.22 -4.44 7.54
CA GLU A 239 -19.40 -4.68 8.73
C GLU A 239 -18.06 -5.34 8.34
N LEU A 240 -16.98 -4.95 9.01
CA LEU A 240 -15.65 -5.55 8.86
C LEU A 240 -15.30 -6.29 10.15
N ILE A 241 -15.29 -7.62 10.06
CA ILE A 241 -15.09 -8.52 11.19
C ILE A 241 -13.69 -9.10 11.12
N TYR A 242 -12.95 -9.05 12.22
CA TYR A 242 -11.65 -9.68 12.35
C TYR A 242 -11.73 -10.89 13.24
N GLU A 243 -11.17 -12.00 12.79
CA GLU A 243 -11.13 -13.26 13.51
C GLU A 243 -9.69 -13.79 13.56
N ASP A 244 -9.13 -13.87 14.77
CA ASP A 244 -7.81 -14.45 14.97
C ASP A 244 -7.96 -15.94 15.28
N ILE A 245 -7.48 -16.79 14.37
CA ILE A 245 -7.51 -18.26 14.48
C ILE A 245 -6.16 -18.71 15.07
N PRO A 246 -6.15 -19.17 16.33
CA PRO A 246 -4.90 -19.57 16.98
C PRO A 246 -4.41 -20.91 16.44
N VAL A 247 -3.19 -20.92 15.91
CA VAL A 247 -2.52 -22.14 15.45
C VAL A 247 -1.58 -22.63 16.53
N LYS A 248 -1.85 -23.80 17.06
CA LYS A 248 -0.97 -24.50 18.01
C LYS A 248 -0.04 -25.44 17.26
N LEU A 249 1.25 -25.30 17.50
CA LEU A 249 2.22 -26.25 16.98
C LEU A 249 2.16 -27.55 17.80
N ASP A 250 2.28 -28.70 17.14
CA ASP A 250 2.47 -29.96 17.82
C ASP A 250 3.83 -30.00 18.54
N PRO A 251 4.09 -30.92 19.48
CA PRO A 251 5.34 -30.94 20.26
C PRO A 251 6.61 -31.11 19.41
N ALA A 252 6.54 -31.78 18.25
CA ALA A 252 7.66 -31.93 17.35
C ALA A 252 7.92 -30.66 16.54
N ALA A 253 6.86 -30.09 15.99
CA ALA A 253 6.85 -28.81 15.31
C ALA A 253 7.34 -27.68 16.24
N GLN A 254 6.86 -27.65 17.49
CA GLN A 254 7.28 -26.66 18.47
C GLN A 254 8.78 -26.73 18.75
N LYS A 255 9.33 -27.93 18.96
CA LYS A 255 10.78 -28.11 19.16
C LYS A 255 11.60 -27.67 17.93
N ALA A 256 11.12 -27.99 16.74
CA ALA A 256 11.79 -27.60 15.50
C ALA A 256 11.73 -26.06 15.33
N TYR A 257 10.58 -25.46 15.59
CA TYR A 257 10.36 -24.01 15.57
C TYR A 257 11.30 -23.31 16.57
N ASP A 258 11.25 -23.69 17.84
CA ASP A 258 12.04 -23.06 18.92
C ASP A 258 13.55 -23.16 18.65
N ARG A 259 14.01 -24.30 18.12
CA ARG A 259 15.41 -24.49 17.71
C ARG A 259 15.79 -23.52 16.60
N LEU A 260 15.03 -23.49 15.51
CA LEU A 260 15.32 -22.64 14.35
C LEU A 260 15.18 -21.14 14.67
N GLU A 261 14.19 -20.77 15.48
CA GLU A 261 14.03 -19.40 15.97
C GLU A 261 15.26 -19.00 16.79
N ARG A 262 15.67 -19.82 17.77
CA ARG A 262 16.86 -19.59 18.59
C ARG A 262 18.12 -19.47 17.73
N ASP A 263 18.35 -20.44 16.83
CA ASP A 263 19.54 -20.45 15.97
C ASP A 263 19.57 -19.22 15.04
N THR A 264 18.39 -18.75 14.60
CA THR A 264 18.25 -17.53 13.79
C THR A 264 18.51 -16.27 14.60
N LEU A 265 18.00 -16.19 15.83
CA LEU A 265 18.18 -15.07 16.71
C LEU A 265 19.63 -14.93 17.26
N LEU A 266 20.29 -16.07 17.55
CA LEU A 266 21.66 -16.10 18.05
C LEU A 266 22.73 -15.72 17.00
N LYS A 267 22.42 -15.84 15.71
CA LYS A 267 23.31 -15.39 14.62
C LYS A 267 23.37 -13.85 14.48
N VAL A 268 22.54 -13.11 15.19
CA VAL A 268 22.50 -11.66 15.11
C VAL A 268 23.50 -11.04 16.07
N ASP A 269 24.47 -10.29 15.53
CA ASP A 269 25.43 -9.52 16.32
C ASP A 269 24.73 -8.32 16.97
N GLU A 270 24.87 -8.20 18.31
CA GLU A 270 24.17 -7.18 19.12
C GLU A 270 24.57 -5.75 18.79
N THR A 271 25.72 -5.56 18.20
CA THR A 271 26.32 -4.24 18.11
C THR A 271 25.68 -3.33 17.06
N VAL A 272 25.00 -3.89 16.03
CA VAL A 272 24.34 -3.06 14.98
C VAL A 272 23.12 -3.76 14.40
N ILE A 273 21.97 -3.74 15.08
CA ILE A 273 20.70 -4.07 14.42
C ILE A 273 20.30 -2.88 13.54
N THR A 274 20.66 -2.93 12.27
CA THR A 274 20.17 -1.98 11.27
C THR A 274 18.73 -2.30 10.89
N ALA A 275 17.99 -1.34 10.34
CA ALA A 275 16.64 -1.58 9.83
C ALA A 275 16.62 -2.70 8.76
N GLY A 276 17.70 -2.85 7.97
CA GLY A 276 17.85 -3.90 6.97
C GLY A 276 18.04 -5.29 7.60
N SER A 277 18.90 -5.42 8.61
CA SER A 277 19.11 -6.71 9.31
C SER A 277 17.87 -7.14 10.09
N ALA A 278 17.15 -6.21 10.72
CA ALA A 278 15.90 -6.47 11.40
C ALA A 278 14.80 -6.96 10.44
N ALA A 279 14.70 -6.39 9.25
CA ALA A 279 13.75 -6.82 8.24
C ALA A 279 14.05 -8.25 7.73
N THR A 280 15.33 -8.56 7.49
CA THR A 280 15.76 -9.90 7.06
C THR A 280 15.47 -10.95 8.14
N LEU A 281 15.80 -10.65 9.40
CA LEU A 281 15.55 -11.53 10.53
C LEU A 281 14.05 -11.80 10.69
N ARG A 282 13.23 -10.74 10.67
CA ARG A 282 11.76 -10.85 10.73
C ARG A 282 11.21 -11.69 9.58
N GLY A 283 11.73 -11.49 8.36
CA GLY A 283 11.36 -12.31 7.21
C GLY A 283 11.61 -13.81 7.45
N LYS A 284 12.73 -14.19 8.09
CA LYS A 284 13.01 -15.59 8.47
C LYS A 284 12.04 -16.11 9.54
N LEU A 285 11.75 -15.31 10.56
CA LEU A 285 10.78 -15.69 11.61
C LEU A 285 9.36 -15.85 11.06
N LEU A 286 8.95 -15.03 10.09
CA LEU A 286 7.66 -15.22 9.39
C LEU A 286 7.63 -16.48 8.54
N GLN A 287 8.74 -16.83 7.89
CA GLN A 287 8.85 -18.11 7.19
C GLN A 287 8.65 -19.28 8.16
N LEU A 288 9.26 -19.22 9.35
CA LEU A 288 9.06 -20.23 10.41
C LEU A 288 7.59 -20.34 10.82
N CYS A 289 6.91 -19.22 11.06
CA CYS A 289 5.47 -19.20 11.37
C CYS A 289 4.64 -19.86 10.26
N ASN A 290 5.02 -19.67 8.98
CA ASN A 290 4.32 -20.29 7.85
C ASN A 290 4.69 -21.78 7.65
N GLY A 291 5.65 -22.31 8.42
CA GLY A 291 6.01 -23.72 8.48
C GLY A 291 7.07 -24.17 7.48
N ALA A 292 7.75 -23.24 6.78
CA ALA A 292 8.90 -23.59 5.95
C ALA A 292 9.87 -22.40 5.84
N VAL A 293 11.16 -22.68 5.65
CA VAL A 293 12.22 -21.66 5.51
C VAL A 293 13.09 -21.94 4.30
N TYR A 294 13.69 -20.89 3.73
CA TYR A 294 14.77 -21.05 2.77
C TYR A 294 16.10 -21.23 3.49
N ASP A 295 16.91 -22.22 3.07
CA ASP A 295 18.31 -22.34 3.48
C ASP A 295 19.21 -21.29 2.80
N GLU A 296 20.53 -21.43 2.98
CA GLU A 296 21.52 -20.50 2.37
C GLU A 296 21.60 -20.66 0.85
N ASP A 297 21.28 -21.83 0.32
CA ASP A 297 21.28 -22.17 -1.11
C ASP A 297 19.93 -21.86 -1.78
N GLY A 298 18.92 -21.43 -1.01
CA GLY A 298 17.58 -21.11 -1.50
C GLY A 298 16.64 -22.30 -1.58
N ASN A 299 17.01 -23.49 -1.05
CA ASN A 299 16.14 -24.65 -0.97
C ASN A 299 15.11 -24.45 0.15
N VAL A 300 13.95 -25.08 0.00
CA VAL A 300 12.86 -25.02 0.98
C VAL A 300 13.00 -26.14 2.00
N ILE A 301 13.12 -25.78 3.27
CA ILE A 301 13.10 -26.72 4.39
C ILE A 301 11.74 -26.59 5.07
N THR A 302 10.93 -27.66 5.01
CA THR A 302 9.65 -27.74 5.73
C THR A 302 9.90 -27.99 7.21
N VAL A 303 9.24 -27.22 8.06
CA VAL A 303 9.36 -27.26 9.53
C VAL A 303 8.11 -27.88 10.14
N HIS A 304 6.93 -27.46 9.69
CA HIS A 304 5.64 -27.98 10.14
C HIS A 304 4.53 -27.65 9.12
N ASP A 305 3.42 -28.36 9.22
CA ASP A 305 2.22 -28.14 8.41
C ASP A 305 1.00 -27.65 9.24
N CYS A 306 1.17 -27.38 10.54
CA CYS A 306 0.08 -26.99 11.44
C CYS A 306 -0.75 -25.78 10.94
N LYS A 307 -0.09 -24.83 10.26
CA LYS A 307 -0.78 -23.66 9.67
C LYS A 307 -1.54 -24.02 8.38
N ILE A 308 -1.05 -25.02 7.63
CA ILE A 308 -1.77 -25.61 6.49
C ILE A 308 -3.02 -26.33 6.96
N GLU A 309 -2.90 -27.15 8.03
CA GLU A 309 -4.04 -27.85 8.63
C GLU A 309 -5.10 -26.87 9.11
N ALA A 310 -4.72 -25.81 9.84
CA ALA A 310 -5.62 -24.77 10.26
C ALA A 310 -6.30 -24.03 9.08
N LEU A 311 -5.58 -23.85 7.96
CA LEU A 311 -6.19 -23.30 6.75
C LEU A 311 -7.26 -24.25 6.19
N LEU A 312 -6.97 -25.53 6.06
CA LEU A 312 -7.92 -26.51 5.54
C LEU A 312 -9.19 -26.57 6.38
N GLU A 313 -9.06 -26.56 7.73
CA GLU A 313 -10.18 -26.46 8.65
C GLU A 313 -10.98 -25.17 8.44
N THR A 314 -10.29 -24.02 8.27
CA THR A 314 -10.95 -22.74 8.00
C THR A 314 -11.71 -22.79 6.68
N VAL A 315 -11.12 -23.34 5.62
CA VAL A 315 -11.75 -23.46 4.30
C VAL A 315 -12.99 -24.37 4.35
N GLU A 316 -12.93 -25.46 5.11
CA GLU A 316 -14.09 -26.33 5.33
C GLU A 316 -15.23 -25.58 6.04
N GLN A 317 -14.91 -24.76 7.06
CA GLN A 317 -15.88 -23.95 7.80
C GLN A 317 -16.55 -22.88 6.94
N LEU A 318 -15.92 -22.41 5.85
CA LEU A 318 -16.54 -21.48 4.90
C LEU A 318 -17.76 -22.08 4.19
N ASN A 319 -17.91 -23.40 4.18
CA ASN A 319 -19.06 -24.10 3.63
C ASN A 319 -19.39 -23.68 2.18
N GLY A 320 -18.36 -23.62 1.33
CA GLY A 320 -18.48 -23.26 -0.08
C GLY A 320 -18.52 -21.76 -0.38
N GLN A 321 -18.33 -20.91 0.61
CA GLN A 321 -18.14 -19.47 0.36
C GLN A 321 -16.74 -19.20 -0.18
N HIS A 322 -16.64 -18.24 -1.07
CA HIS A 322 -15.39 -17.90 -1.73
C HIS A 322 -14.47 -17.08 -0.81
N ALA A 323 -13.18 -17.37 -0.85
CA ALA A 323 -12.20 -16.65 -0.05
C ALA A 323 -10.94 -16.25 -0.84
N ILE A 324 -10.38 -15.10 -0.47
CA ILE A 324 -9.03 -14.71 -0.87
C ILE A 324 -8.05 -15.23 0.19
N ILE A 325 -7.02 -15.99 -0.22
CA ILE A 325 -5.96 -16.48 0.66
C ILE A 325 -4.69 -15.67 0.40
N CYS A 326 -4.27 -14.90 1.42
CA CYS A 326 -3.08 -14.06 1.35
C CYS A 326 -1.84 -14.81 1.82
N TYR A 327 -0.80 -14.86 0.98
CA TYR A 327 0.48 -15.50 1.28
C TYR A 327 1.66 -14.55 1.04
N ASN A 328 2.83 -14.82 1.64
CA ASN A 328 4.00 -13.95 1.52
C ASN A 328 5.12 -14.54 0.64
N PHE A 329 5.39 -15.84 0.77
CA PHE A 329 6.56 -16.48 0.17
C PHE A 329 6.17 -17.44 -0.97
N LYS A 330 7.10 -17.73 -1.88
CA LYS A 330 6.83 -18.68 -2.97
C LYS A 330 6.55 -20.07 -2.44
N HIS A 331 7.29 -20.50 -1.40
CA HIS A 331 7.04 -21.81 -0.77
C HIS A 331 5.65 -21.88 -0.12
N ASP A 332 5.10 -20.76 0.41
CA ASP A 332 3.72 -20.74 0.90
C ASP A 332 2.76 -21.10 -0.24
N ARG A 333 2.89 -20.40 -1.38
CA ARG A 333 2.05 -20.65 -2.56
C ARG A 333 2.08 -22.11 -2.98
N ASP A 334 3.29 -22.68 -3.10
CA ASP A 334 3.46 -24.02 -3.63
C ASP A 334 2.90 -25.08 -2.66
N ARG A 335 3.10 -24.90 -1.34
CA ARG A 335 2.51 -25.75 -0.29
C ARG A 335 0.99 -25.60 -0.21
N LEU A 336 0.48 -24.38 -0.36
CA LEU A 336 -0.97 -24.10 -0.39
C LEU A 336 -1.64 -24.78 -1.58
N LEU A 337 -1.07 -24.67 -2.78
CA LEU A 337 -1.60 -25.34 -3.97
C LEU A 337 -1.64 -26.85 -3.77
N GLN A 338 -0.55 -27.44 -3.27
CA GLN A 338 -0.48 -28.88 -3.00
C GLN A 338 -1.53 -29.32 -1.96
N ALA A 339 -1.69 -28.58 -0.88
CA ALA A 339 -2.64 -28.94 0.17
C ALA A 339 -4.10 -28.80 -0.29
N LEU A 340 -4.40 -27.80 -1.10
CA LEU A 340 -5.75 -27.52 -1.60
C LEU A 340 -6.15 -28.41 -2.78
N GLU A 341 -5.22 -29.11 -3.43
CA GLU A 341 -5.51 -30.03 -4.54
C GLU A 341 -6.52 -31.12 -4.15
N ALA A 342 -6.42 -31.62 -2.91
CA ALA A 342 -7.33 -32.64 -2.38
C ALA A 342 -8.76 -32.14 -2.10
N THR A 343 -8.99 -30.83 -2.06
CA THR A 343 -10.31 -30.26 -1.73
C THR A 343 -11.27 -30.24 -2.91
N HIS A 344 -10.80 -30.46 -4.13
CA HIS A 344 -11.57 -30.33 -5.38
C HIS A 344 -12.19 -28.95 -5.64
N LEU A 345 -11.77 -27.91 -4.88
CA LEU A 345 -12.18 -26.54 -5.09
C LEU A 345 -11.44 -25.91 -6.27
N ARG A 346 -12.08 -24.93 -6.91
CA ARG A 346 -11.47 -24.18 -8.03
C ARG A 346 -10.49 -23.16 -7.45
N VAL A 347 -9.22 -23.56 -7.32
CA VAL A 347 -8.14 -22.74 -6.78
C VAL A 347 -7.37 -22.08 -7.92
N ARG A 348 -7.12 -20.78 -7.83
CA ARG A 348 -6.30 -20.02 -8.77
C ARG A 348 -5.33 -19.10 -8.04
N VAL A 349 -4.17 -18.88 -8.62
CA VAL A 349 -3.21 -17.85 -8.17
C VAL A 349 -3.49 -16.57 -8.95
N TYR A 350 -3.61 -15.46 -8.27
CA TYR A 350 -3.82 -14.18 -8.92
C TYR A 350 -2.57 -13.75 -9.71
N GLU A 351 -2.68 -13.66 -11.02
CA GLU A 351 -1.64 -13.19 -11.93
C GLU A 351 -2.03 -11.93 -12.70
N GLY A 352 -3.33 -11.69 -12.89
CA GLY A 352 -3.77 -10.51 -13.64
C GLY A 352 -5.27 -10.36 -13.80
N LYS A 353 -5.64 -9.79 -14.95
CA LYS A 353 -7.03 -9.42 -15.26
C LYS A 353 -7.96 -10.63 -15.43
N ALA A 354 -7.45 -11.73 -15.99
CA ALA A 354 -8.25 -12.93 -16.22
C ALA A 354 -8.78 -13.51 -14.89
N GLU A 355 -7.90 -13.58 -13.87
CA GLU A 355 -8.28 -14.06 -12.54
C GLU A 355 -9.21 -13.07 -11.81
N GLU A 356 -9.06 -11.76 -12.02
CA GLU A 356 -10.00 -10.75 -11.49
C GLU A 356 -11.40 -10.94 -12.09
N ASP A 357 -11.50 -11.15 -13.39
CA ASP A 357 -12.77 -11.33 -14.08
C ASP A 357 -13.43 -12.68 -13.69
N ASP A 358 -12.66 -13.78 -13.64
CA ASP A 358 -13.13 -15.09 -13.22
C ASP A 358 -13.55 -15.11 -11.73
N TRP A 359 -12.81 -14.43 -10.85
CA TRP A 359 -13.19 -14.27 -9.45
C TRP A 359 -14.53 -13.54 -9.30
N ASN A 360 -14.68 -12.40 -9.95
CA ASN A 360 -15.91 -11.62 -9.88
C ASN A 360 -17.11 -12.31 -10.55
N ALA A 361 -16.84 -13.21 -11.51
CA ALA A 361 -17.89 -14.07 -12.12
C ALA A 361 -18.27 -15.29 -11.26
N GLY A 362 -17.60 -15.52 -10.12
CA GLY A 362 -17.84 -16.67 -9.24
C GLY A 362 -17.26 -17.98 -9.77
N ASN A 363 -16.29 -17.92 -10.68
CA ASN A 363 -15.64 -19.10 -11.29
C ASN A 363 -14.44 -19.60 -10.46
N ILE A 364 -14.05 -18.89 -9.39
CA ILE A 364 -12.95 -19.23 -8.49
C ILE A 364 -13.50 -19.34 -7.08
N ASP A 365 -13.25 -20.46 -6.40
CA ASP A 365 -13.65 -20.66 -5.01
C ASP A 365 -12.61 -20.09 -4.05
N LEU A 366 -11.32 -20.31 -4.36
CA LEU A 366 -10.21 -19.81 -3.56
C LEU A 366 -9.19 -19.08 -4.44
N LEU A 367 -9.00 -17.80 -4.20
CA LEU A 367 -8.04 -16.96 -4.91
C LEU A 367 -6.78 -16.74 -4.05
N LEU A 368 -5.67 -17.38 -4.43
CA LEU A 368 -4.38 -17.18 -3.77
C LEU A 368 -3.76 -15.86 -4.24
N MET A 369 -3.43 -14.99 -3.31
CA MET A 369 -2.95 -13.65 -3.60
C MET A 369 -1.72 -13.29 -2.78
N GLN A 370 -0.66 -12.79 -3.44
CA GLN A 370 0.48 -12.18 -2.77
C GLN A 370 0.27 -10.66 -2.69
N PRO A 371 0.00 -10.07 -1.52
CA PRO A 371 -0.33 -8.65 -1.37
C PRO A 371 0.66 -7.69 -2.02
N ALA A 372 1.97 -7.99 -1.90
CA ALA A 372 3.03 -7.15 -2.46
C ALA A 372 3.06 -7.12 -4.00
N SER A 373 2.60 -8.19 -4.67
CA SER A 373 2.58 -8.31 -6.14
C SER A 373 1.24 -7.92 -6.77
N CYS A 374 0.18 -7.89 -5.97
CA CYS A 374 -1.18 -7.60 -6.41
C CYS A 374 -1.46 -6.11 -6.57
N GLY A 375 -0.70 -5.38 -7.20
CA GLY A 375 -0.85 -3.98 -7.61
C GLY A 375 -2.06 -3.18 -7.11
N TYR A 376 -2.03 -1.89 -7.32
CA TYR A 376 -3.12 -0.98 -6.98
C TYR A 376 -4.31 -1.13 -7.95
N GLY A 377 -5.52 -0.79 -7.51
CA GLY A 377 -6.69 -0.64 -8.40
C GLY A 377 -7.52 -1.89 -8.67
N LEU A 378 -7.30 -3.02 -7.99
CA LEU A 378 -8.11 -4.22 -8.13
C LEU A 378 -9.50 -4.06 -7.51
N ASN A 379 -10.48 -4.69 -8.15
CA ASN A 379 -11.88 -4.69 -7.74
C ASN A 379 -12.34 -6.14 -7.57
N LEU A 380 -12.38 -6.63 -6.35
CA LEU A 380 -12.64 -8.04 -6.05
C LEU A 380 -13.90 -8.27 -5.19
N GLN A 381 -14.67 -7.22 -4.88
CA GLN A 381 -15.80 -7.32 -3.96
C GLN A 381 -16.99 -8.15 -4.48
N GLU A 382 -17.08 -8.40 -5.80
CA GLU A 382 -18.20 -9.16 -6.37
C GLU A 382 -18.02 -10.67 -6.22
N GLY A 383 -16.76 -11.15 -6.09
CA GLY A 383 -16.46 -12.58 -6.06
C GLY A 383 -16.55 -13.24 -4.68
N GLY A 384 -16.53 -12.47 -3.58
CA GLY A 384 -16.58 -13.04 -2.22
C GLY A 384 -16.45 -11.99 -1.13
N HIS A 385 -16.47 -12.43 0.12
CA HIS A 385 -16.39 -11.55 1.30
C HIS A 385 -15.52 -12.10 2.43
N HIS A 386 -14.75 -13.18 2.19
CA HIS A 386 -13.77 -13.73 3.13
C HIS A 386 -12.34 -13.48 2.69
N ILE A 387 -11.48 -13.06 3.61
CA ILE A 387 -10.03 -12.94 3.43
C ILE A 387 -9.35 -13.79 4.49
N ILE A 388 -8.48 -14.71 4.08
CA ILE A 388 -7.68 -15.55 4.98
C ILE A 388 -6.21 -15.13 4.85
N TRP A 389 -5.65 -14.58 5.91
CA TRP A 389 -4.23 -14.28 6.01
C TRP A 389 -3.49 -15.52 6.50
N PHE A 390 -3.03 -16.34 5.54
CA PHE A 390 -2.12 -17.45 5.82
C PHE A 390 -0.73 -16.92 6.22
N GLY A 391 -0.21 -15.95 5.48
CA GLY A 391 1.02 -15.24 5.80
C GLY A 391 0.73 -13.78 6.17
N LEU A 392 0.86 -13.42 7.44
CA LEU A 392 0.77 -12.03 7.89
C LEU A 392 1.97 -11.24 7.41
N ASN A 393 1.75 -9.96 7.11
CA ASN A 393 2.81 -9.09 6.64
C ASN A 393 2.94 -7.84 7.53
N ASP A 394 4.15 -7.32 7.67
CA ASP A 394 4.48 -6.22 8.57
C ASP A 394 4.16 -4.82 7.99
N SER A 395 3.58 -4.76 6.79
CA SER A 395 3.17 -3.51 6.16
C SER A 395 1.69 -3.24 6.40
N LEU A 396 1.39 -2.34 7.35
CA LEU A 396 0.02 -1.88 7.59
C LEU A 396 -0.65 -1.36 6.31
N GLU A 397 0.12 -0.70 5.45
CA GLU A 397 -0.38 -0.20 4.16
C GLU A 397 -0.87 -1.35 3.26
N LEU A 398 -0.03 -2.39 3.05
CA LEU A 398 -0.42 -3.56 2.24
C LEU A 398 -1.58 -4.33 2.87
N TYR A 399 -1.57 -4.48 4.19
CA TYR A 399 -2.64 -5.14 4.92
C TYR A 399 -3.98 -4.43 4.72
N GLN A 400 -4.03 -3.12 4.96
CA GLN A 400 -5.24 -2.32 4.77
C GLN A 400 -5.69 -2.29 3.30
N GLN A 401 -4.76 -2.11 2.37
CA GLN A 401 -5.05 -2.13 0.94
C GLN A 401 -5.66 -3.46 0.50
N THR A 402 -5.15 -4.56 1.01
CA THR A 402 -5.66 -5.90 0.69
C THR A 402 -7.08 -6.10 1.23
N ASN A 403 -7.33 -5.79 2.49
CA ASN A 403 -8.66 -5.93 3.08
C ASN A 403 -9.70 -5.04 2.36
N LYS A 404 -9.31 -3.83 1.96
CA LYS A 404 -10.16 -2.91 1.18
C LYS A 404 -10.42 -3.34 -0.27
N ARG A 405 -9.90 -4.51 -0.74
CA ARG A 405 -10.30 -5.11 -2.02
C ARG A 405 -11.70 -5.70 -1.96
N LEU A 406 -12.08 -6.25 -0.81
CA LEU A 406 -13.42 -6.76 -0.54
C LEU A 406 -14.27 -5.77 0.26
N HIS A 407 -13.70 -5.12 1.29
CA HIS A 407 -14.40 -4.16 2.14
C HIS A 407 -14.50 -2.79 1.46
N ARG A 408 -15.48 -2.63 0.59
CA ARG A 408 -15.70 -1.39 -0.17
C ARG A 408 -17.16 -1.27 -0.61
N GLN A 409 -17.51 -0.08 -1.11
CA GLN A 409 -18.87 0.20 -1.62
C GLN A 409 -19.28 -0.82 -2.69
N GLY A 410 -20.47 -1.39 -2.54
CA GLY A 410 -21.02 -2.41 -3.43
C GLY A 410 -20.83 -3.85 -2.92
N GLN A 411 -20.12 -4.07 -1.81
CA GLN A 411 -20.10 -5.37 -1.12
C GLN A 411 -21.39 -5.53 -0.28
N PRO A 412 -22.25 -6.53 -0.57
CA PRO A 412 -23.52 -6.68 0.12
C PRO A 412 -23.42 -7.43 1.46
N TYR A 413 -22.31 -8.09 1.74
CA TYR A 413 -22.12 -8.93 2.92
C TYR A 413 -21.07 -8.38 3.86
N PRO A 414 -21.14 -8.66 5.18
CA PRO A 414 -20.02 -8.41 6.09
C PRO A 414 -18.74 -9.06 5.59
N VAL A 415 -17.64 -8.31 5.62
CA VAL A 415 -16.33 -8.84 5.21
C VAL A 415 -15.66 -9.43 6.44
N ILE A 416 -15.28 -10.70 6.35
CA ILE A 416 -14.62 -11.43 7.44
C ILE A 416 -13.14 -11.63 7.07
N VAL A 417 -12.28 -11.15 7.96
CA VAL A 417 -10.82 -11.25 7.81
C VAL A 417 -10.30 -12.24 8.86
N HIS A 418 -9.93 -13.42 8.40
CA HIS A 418 -9.37 -14.48 9.23
C HIS A 418 -7.84 -14.36 9.26
N HIS A 419 -7.25 -14.38 10.45
CA HIS A 419 -5.81 -14.42 10.64
C HIS A 419 -5.40 -15.78 11.21
N LEU A 420 -4.54 -16.51 10.50
CA LEU A 420 -3.95 -17.73 11.06
C LEU A 420 -2.70 -17.34 11.86
N VAL A 421 -2.79 -17.41 13.18
CA VAL A 421 -1.80 -16.87 14.12
C VAL A 421 -1.11 -17.99 14.88
N VAL A 422 0.18 -18.22 14.63
CA VAL A 422 0.98 -19.16 15.41
C VAL A 422 1.19 -18.60 16.81
N LEU A 423 0.70 -19.35 17.81
CA LEU A 423 0.81 -18.94 19.23
C LEU A 423 2.27 -18.91 19.68
N GLY A 424 2.66 -17.82 20.32
CA GLY A 424 4.05 -17.56 20.72
C GLY A 424 4.98 -17.14 19.58
N GLY A 425 4.51 -17.18 18.33
CA GLY A 425 5.28 -16.81 17.14
C GLY A 425 5.24 -15.34 16.79
N THR A 426 6.00 -14.96 15.77
CA THR A 426 6.07 -13.57 15.25
C THR A 426 4.73 -13.06 14.71
N ASP A 427 3.79 -13.95 14.34
CA ASP A 427 2.45 -13.57 13.91
C ASP A 427 1.71 -12.75 14.98
N GLU A 428 1.82 -13.13 16.27
CA GLU A 428 1.22 -12.36 17.36
C GLU A 428 1.77 -10.94 17.47
N ASP A 429 3.07 -10.77 17.26
CA ASP A 429 3.70 -9.45 17.29
C ASP A 429 3.18 -8.56 16.15
N ILE A 430 2.95 -9.16 14.98
CA ILE A 430 2.36 -8.45 13.83
C ILE A 430 0.91 -8.04 14.12
N ILE A 431 0.06 -8.96 14.60
CA ILE A 431 -1.33 -8.64 14.93
C ILE A 431 -1.39 -7.49 15.94
N LYS A 432 -0.59 -7.55 17.01
CA LYS A 432 -0.50 -6.46 17.99
C LYS A 432 -0.08 -5.13 17.35
N SER A 433 0.85 -5.17 16.40
CA SER A 433 1.31 -3.97 15.69
C SER A 433 0.28 -3.39 14.72
N LEU A 434 -0.52 -4.25 14.08
CA LEU A 434 -1.59 -3.83 13.17
C LEU A 434 -2.76 -3.17 13.92
N GLY A 435 -3.03 -3.58 15.17
CA GLY A 435 -4.04 -2.97 16.06
C GLY A 435 -3.62 -1.65 16.69
N GLY A 436 -2.32 -1.32 16.72
CA GLY A 436 -1.77 -0.09 17.30
C GLY A 436 -1.76 1.07 16.30
N LYS A 437 -2.40 2.20 16.64
CA LYS A 437 -2.52 3.38 15.75
C LYS A 437 -1.23 4.20 15.56
N ALA A 438 -0.15 3.91 16.30
CA ALA A 438 1.11 4.66 16.23
C ALA A 438 2.30 3.72 16.38
N ASN A 439 3.27 3.82 15.47
CA ASN A 439 4.58 3.14 15.53
C ASN A 439 4.60 1.61 15.39
N ALA A 440 3.85 1.03 14.46
CA ALA A 440 3.89 -0.41 14.18
C ALA A 440 5.33 -0.95 13.97
N GLN A 441 6.22 -0.20 13.31
CA GLN A 441 7.62 -0.61 13.13
C GLN A 441 8.45 -0.57 14.42
N ASP A 442 8.22 0.40 15.29
CA ASP A 442 8.94 0.49 16.58
C ASP A 442 8.49 -0.64 17.50
N SER A 443 7.18 -0.93 17.55
CA SER A 443 6.64 -2.07 18.31
C SER A 443 7.21 -3.40 17.85
N LEU A 444 7.33 -3.61 16.53
CA LEU A 444 7.92 -4.82 15.96
C LEU A 444 9.42 -4.93 16.22
N LEU A 445 10.15 -3.80 16.25
CA LEU A 445 11.57 -3.79 16.57
C LEU A 445 11.81 -4.11 18.07
N GLU A 446 10.99 -3.56 18.96
CA GLU A 446 11.05 -3.86 20.39
C GLU A 446 10.68 -5.32 20.68
N ALA A 447 9.62 -5.86 20.06
CA ALA A 447 9.28 -7.27 20.17
C ALA A 447 10.44 -8.19 19.71
N LEU A 448 11.11 -7.82 18.62
CA LEU A 448 12.27 -8.55 18.12
C LEU A 448 13.44 -8.53 19.11
N LYS A 449 13.75 -7.38 19.73
CA LYS A 449 14.80 -7.28 20.76
C LYS A 449 14.50 -8.14 21.98
N VAL A 450 13.24 -8.14 22.45
CA VAL A 450 12.81 -8.98 23.57
C VAL A 450 13.00 -10.47 23.21
N ARG A 451 12.70 -10.92 22.01
CA ARG A 451 12.93 -12.30 21.55
C ARG A 451 14.42 -12.65 21.51
N ILE A 452 15.27 -11.75 20.98
CA ILE A 452 16.73 -11.95 20.96
C ILE A 452 17.27 -12.09 22.38
N GLN A 453 16.86 -11.21 23.31
CA GLN A 453 17.31 -11.25 24.70
C GLN A 453 16.92 -12.59 25.37
N LYS A 454 15.66 -13.01 25.23
CA LYS A 454 15.20 -14.30 25.76
C LYS A 454 15.97 -15.50 25.17
N ALA A 455 16.26 -15.49 23.86
CA ALA A 455 17.03 -16.55 23.22
C ALA A 455 18.44 -16.66 23.79
N LYS A 456 19.10 -15.52 24.10
CA LYS A 456 20.43 -15.48 24.71
C LYS A 456 20.43 -15.95 26.18
N GLU A 457 19.45 -15.49 26.96
CA GLU A 457 19.29 -15.94 28.36
C GLU A 457 19.03 -17.45 28.45
N ALA A 458 18.32 -18.04 27.47
CA ALA A 458 18.10 -19.48 27.41
C ALA A 458 19.31 -20.27 26.89
N ALA A 459 20.28 -19.63 26.25
CA ALA A 459 21.50 -20.23 25.73
C ALA A 459 22.70 -20.11 26.71
N ALA A 460 22.62 -19.24 27.72
CA ALA A 460 23.62 -19.04 28.78
C ALA A 460 23.36 -20.02 29.93
#